data_bbfd40b2b9936483973661e6252eef22
#
_entry.id   bbfd40b2b9936483973661e6252eef22
#
_cell.length_a   1.000
_cell.length_b   1.000
_cell.length_c   1.000
_cell.angle_alpha   90.00
_cell.angle_beta   90.00
_cell.angle_gamma   90.00
#
_symmetry.space_group_name_H-M   'P 1'
#
loop_
_entity.id
_entity.type
_entity.pdbx_description
1 polymer ?
#
loop_
_entity_poly.entity_id
_entity_poly.type
_entity_poly.pdbx_seq_one_letter_code
_entity_poly.pdbx_strand_id
1 'polypeptide(L)'
;MAYEFARYLKIRAAHGATWSPDSRRIAFLTDITGVPQAWEVPVEGGWPEQLTFHEERVSGVHYSPVESRLLYSMDTGGNERSQLFLLGGGEERNLTRAPDAIHYFGGFSPDGERIAYTATRRNGTDFDVFVHDLSGGGPETVWETSGYHTVADWAPDASFLVVSRHHSNLNNDLYKLDLTSGEAALLTPHEGDARFRGVRVTPDGGSIFLATDRDSDFVRLACLDLSTLEIEYLTPDDWDVEEVELSKGGGWLAVSRNVEGYSDFMLFSGKGRRVPGPEMPEGIVGGFEFSPIGERLAFTLTGPNRNPDVWLVDLPDGEARRLTRSSTAGIAPRTFRRPGIVRYPTFDGREIPALFYEPEASPENTPVVVNVHGGPESQSRPLFAPVSQYLLGRGYAIFAPNVRGSTGYGKAYTHLDDVYLRMDSVKDLAHAAEWLRGRGHERVAVMGGSYGGFMVLAALTEYPELWTAGVDIVGIANLVTFLENTGSYRRALREPEYGSLERDREFLEYISPLHKAEKITVPLMVIHGKNDPRVPVGEAEQIVEKVKKNGGTVEYLLYEDEGHGLAKLKNRLDAYPKIAAFLDEHLRP
;
A
#
# COMPACT_ATOMS: atom_id res chain seq x y z
N MET A 1 -8.48 -28.99 -14.63
CA MET A 1 -9.28 -29.16 -13.39
C MET A 1 -9.18 -27.85 -12.61
N ALA A 2 -10.31 -27.19 -12.38
CA ALA A 2 -10.33 -26.01 -11.52
C ALA A 2 -10.18 -26.46 -10.05
N TYR A 3 -9.23 -25.87 -9.33
CA TYR A 3 -9.09 -26.07 -7.90
C TYR A 3 -10.21 -25.33 -7.16
N GLU A 4 -10.59 -25.83 -5.97
CA GLU A 4 -11.53 -25.12 -5.09
C GLU A 4 -10.98 -23.76 -4.64
N PHE A 5 -11.86 -22.77 -4.46
CA PHE A 5 -11.45 -21.42 -4.06
C PHE A 5 -10.63 -21.40 -2.77
N ALA A 6 -11.02 -22.18 -1.78
CA ALA A 6 -10.29 -22.31 -0.52
C ALA A 6 -8.79 -22.63 -0.69
N ARG A 7 -8.38 -23.29 -1.80
CA ARG A 7 -6.96 -23.54 -2.09
C ARG A 7 -6.24 -22.27 -2.48
N TYR A 8 -6.85 -21.43 -3.33
CA TYR A 8 -6.25 -20.13 -3.70
C TYR A 8 -6.06 -19.22 -2.48
N LEU A 9 -7.04 -19.21 -1.56
CA LEU A 9 -6.96 -18.43 -0.31
C LEU A 9 -5.93 -18.98 0.70
N LYS A 10 -5.42 -20.19 0.48
CA LYS A 10 -4.34 -20.81 1.26
C LYS A 10 -2.96 -20.66 0.60
N ILE A 11 -2.85 -19.96 -0.51
CA ILE A 11 -1.55 -19.53 -1.05
C ILE A 11 -0.96 -18.55 -0.05
N ARG A 12 0.33 -18.75 0.29
CA ARG A 12 1.01 -17.99 1.33
C ARG A 12 1.91 -16.92 0.74
N ALA A 13 2.29 -15.98 1.59
CA ALA A 13 3.19 -14.88 1.27
C ALA A 13 4.30 -14.78 2.32
N ALA A 14 5.46 -14.30 1.93
CA ALA A 14 6.54 -13.87 2.81
C ALA A 14 7.06 -12.53 2.32
N HIS A 15 7.22 -11.55 3.23
CA HIS A 15 7.62 -10.19 2.91
C HIS A 15 8.21 -9.46 4.13
N GLY A 16 8.70 -8.23 3.93
CA GLY A 16 9.17 -7.37 5.02
C GLY A 16 10.40 -7.97 5.72
N ALA A 17 11.43 -8.29 4.92
CA ALA A 17 12.67 -8.85 5.43
C ALA A 17 13.44 -7.85 6.28
N THR A 18 14.10 -8.33 7.35
CA THR A 18 15.06 -7.56 8.16
C THR A 18 16.21 -8.47 8.60
N TRP A 19 17.44 -7.93 8.57
CA TRP A 19 18.65 -8.68 8.86
C TRP A 19 18.96 -8.74 10.36
N SER A 20 19.36 -9.93 10.84
CA SER A 20 20.02 -10.02 12.15
C SER A 20 21.35 -9.26 12.13
N PRO A 21 21.77 -8.69 13.29
CA PRO A 21 22.99 -7.86 13.35
C PRO A 21 24.28 -8.62 12.99
N ASP A 22 24.30 -9.94 13.11
CA ASP A 22 25.40 -10.82 12.71
C ASP A 22 25.36 -11.24 11.22
N SER A 23 24.38 -10.77 10.45
CA SER A 23 24.15 -11.08 9.04
C SER A 23 23.88 -12.57 8.74
N ARG A 24 23.47 -13.36 9.74
CA ARG A 24 23.26 -14.81 9.58
C ARG A 24 21.81 -15.23 9.44
N ARG A 25 20.88 -14.39 9.88
CA ARG A 25 19.44 -14.68 9.85
C ARG A 25 18.67 -13.52 9.24
N ILE A 26 17.50 -13.82 8.72
CA ILE A 26 16.54 -12.83 8.24
C ILE A 26 15.21 -13.11 8.95
N ALA A 27 14.67 -12.10 9.64
CA ALA A 27 13.29 -12.11 10.08
C ALA A 27 12.40 -11.52 8.98
N PHE A 28 11.17 -12.01 8.89
CA PHE A 28 10.21 -11.61 7.88
C PHE A 28 8.79 -11.89 8.36
N LEU A 29 7.80 -11.35 7.68
CA LEU A 29 6.39 -11.61 7.91
C LEU A 29 5.89 -12.70 6.96
N THR A 30 5.11 -13.66 7.48
CA THR A 30 4.40 -14.65 6.67
C THR A 30 3.07 -15.04 7.31
N ASP A 31 2.08 -15.37 6.45
CA ASP A 31 0.74 -15.77 6.86
C ASP A 31 0.54 -17.31 6.93
N ILE A 32 1.60 -18.07 7.15
CA ILE A 32 1.55 -19.55 7.23
C ILE A 32 0.49 -20.00 8.25
N THR A 33 0.35 -19.30 9.37
CA THR A 33 -0.62 -19.60 10.44
C THR A 33 -2.00 -18.97 10.27
N GLY A 34 -2.24 -18.29 9.13
CA GLY A 34 -3.54 -17.70 8.79
C GLY A 34 -3.63 -16.19 8.87
N VAL A 35 -2.76 -15.57 9.68
CA VAL A 35 -2.51 -14.13 9.72
C VAL A 35 -1.00 -13.89 9.69
N PRO A 36 -0.51 -12.74 9.19
CA PRO A 36 0.91 -12.42 9.21
C PRO A 36 1.47 -12.45 10.63
N GLN A 37 2.55 -13.21 10.82
CA GLN A 37 3.35 -13.29 12.04
C GLN A 37 4.83 -13.11 11.68
N ALA A 38 5.66 -12.72 12.65
CA ALA A 38 7.10 -12.65 12.48
C ALA A 38 7.72 -14.06 12.56
N TRP A 39 8.55 -14.37 11.60
CA TRP A 39 9.33 -15.61 11.48
C TRP A 39 10.76 -15.27 11.13
N GLU A 40 11.68 -16.18 11.37
CA GLU A 40 13.07 -16.01 10.93
C GLU A 40 13.60 -17.27 10.23
N VAL A 41 14.62 -17.09 9.38
CA VAL A 41 15.28 -18.16 8.64
C VAL A 41 16.77 -17.85 8.51
N PRO A 42 17.68 -18.87 8.54
CA PRO A 42 19.09 -18.68 8.18
C PRO A 42 19.23 -18.14 6.74
N VAL A 43 20.25 -17.32 6.49
CA VAL A 43 20.50 -16.75 5.14
C VAL A 43 20.82 -17.79 4.08
N GLU A 44 21.31 -18.97 4.48
CA GLU A 44 21.50 -20.13 3.61
C GLU A 44 20.19 -20.83 3.23
N GLY A 45 19.07 -20.43 3.88
CA GLY A 45 17.77 -21.10 3.77
C GLY A 45 17.57 -22.17 4.84
N GLY A 46 16.44 -22.86 4.74
CA GLY A 46 16.04 -23.89 5.70
C GLY A 46 14.58 -23.74 6.08
N TRP A 47 14.17 -24.44 7.16
CA TRP A 47 12.83 -24.30 7.70
C TRP A 47 12.78 -23.06 8.61
N PRO A 48 11.83 -22.14 8.41
CA PRO A 48 11.72 -20.95 9.24
C PRO A 48 11.19 -21.25 10.63
N GLU A 49 11.62 -20.46 11.62
CA GLU A 49 11.18 -20.51 13.00
C GLU A 49 10.18 -19.38 13.27
N GLN A 50 9.05 -19.69 13.93
CA GLN A 50 8.06 -18.69 14.31
C GLN A 50 8.50 -17.92 15.56
N LEU A 51 8.40 -16.59 15.51
CA LEU A 51 8.82 -15.70 16.61
C LEU A 51 7.64 -15.07 17.36
N THR A 52 6.50 -14.84 16.68
CA THR A 52 5.30 -14.26 17.30
C THR A 52 4.09 -15.20 17.12
N PHE A 53 3.18 -15.23 18.11
CA PHE A 53 2.10 -16.23 18.19
C PHE A 53 0.74 -15.59 18.47
N HIS A 54 0.43 -14.47 17.81
CA HIS A 54 -0.80 -13.71 18.00
C HIS A 54 -1.91 -14.18 17.04
N GLU A 55 -3.16 -13.96 17.45
CA GLU A 55 -4.32 -14.11 16.57
C GLU A 55 -4.53 -12.89 15.66
N GLU A 56 -3.96 -11.75 16.05
CA GLU A 56 -3.94 -10.52 15.27
C GLU A 56 -2.72 -10.48 14.34
N ARG A 57 -2.83 -9.71 13.27
CA ARG A 57 -1.72 -9.56 12.32
C ARG A 57 -0.58 -8.73 12.89
N VAL A 58 0.64 -9.20 12.74
CA VAL A 58 1.84 -8.38 12.86
C VAL A 58 2.02 -7.60 11.55
N SER A 59 2.18 -6.28 11.64
CA SER A 59 2.18 -5.37 10.48
C SER A 59 3.57 -4.90 10.07
N GLY A 60 4.59 -5.02 10.93
CA GLY A 60 5.98 -4.70 10.67
C GLY A 60 6.91 -5.44 11.61
N VAL A 61 8.12 -5.75 11.15
CA VAL A 61 9.17 -6.41 11.93
C VAL A 61 10.52 -5.79 11.60
N HIS A 62 11.34 -5.48 12.61
CA HIS A 62 12.62 -4.81 12.46
C HIS A 62 13.63 -5.35 13.47
N TYR A 63 14.78 -5.81 13.03
CA TYR A 63 15.89 -6.12 13.93
C TYR A 63 16.56 -4.86 14.47
N SER A 64 17.00 -4.92 15.72
CA SER A 64 17.98 -3.95 16.21
C SER A 64 19.26 -4.04 15.39
N PRO A 65 19.93 -2.90 15.08
CA PRO A 65 21.15 -2.89 14.27
C PRO A 65 22.37 -3.52 14.96
N VAL A 66 22.30 -3.80 16.27
CA VAL A 66 23.46 -4.24 17.07
C VAL A 66 23.19 -5.46 17.96
N GLU A 67 21.92 -5.77 18.26
CA GLU A 67 21.54 -6.86 19.16
C GLU A 67 20.47 -7.77 18.54
N SER A 68 20.44 -9.05 18.96
CA SER A 68 19.38 -9.99 18.57
C SER A 68 18.07 -9.68 19.28
N ARG A 69 17.52 -8.48 19.04
CA ARG A 69 16.20 -8.04 19.46
C ARG A 69 15.41 -7.63 18.23
N LEU A 70 14.12 -7.94 18.24
CA LEU A 70 13.16 -7.56 17.20
C LEU A 70 12.15 -6.57 17.77
N LEU A 71 11.93 -5.49 17.05
CA LEU A 71 10.74 -4.68 17.23
C LEU A 71 9.68 -5.12 16.22
N TYR A 72 8.43 -5.25 16.67
CA TYR A 72 7.32 -5.46 15.77
C TYR A 72 6.13 -4.56 16.13
N SER A 73 5.25 -4.32 15.15
CA SER A 73 4.03 -3.55 15.31
C SER A 73 2.81 -4.42 15.10
N MET A 74 1.75 -4.17 15.89
CA MET A 74 0.50 -4.90 15.83
C MET A 74 -0.66 -4.02 16.28
N ASP A 75 -1.81 -4.13 15.62
CA ASP A 75 -3.09 -3.56 16.03
C ASP A 75 -4.07 -4.65 16.47
N THR A 76 -5.23 -4.26 16.98
CA THR A 76 -6.26 -5.20 17.43
C THR A 76 -7.52 -5.07 16.58
N GLY A 77 -7.98 -6.18 16.01
CA GLY A 77 -9.22 -6.24 15.22
C GLY A 77 -9.21 -5.35 13.98
N GLY A 78 -8.03 -4.95 13.48
CA GLY A 78 -7.88 -4.09 12.31
C GLY A 78 -8.19 -2.60 12.55
N ASN A 79 -8.15 -2.14 13.81
CA ASN A 79 -8.46 -0.74 14.18
C ASN A 79 -7.35 0.26 13.85
N GLU A 80 -6.22 -0.19 13.31
CA GLU A 80 -5.03 0.60 12.95
C GLU A 80 -4.37 1.39 14.11
N ARG A 81 -4.74 1.11 15.36
CA ARG A 81 -4.10 1.68 16.55
C ARG A 81 -2.90 0.83 16.96
N SER A 82 -1.90 0.82 16.07
CA SER A 82 -0.70 0.01 16.24
C SER A 82 0.03 0.31 17.54
N GLN A 83 0.45 -0.76 18.22
CA GLN A 83 1.35 -0.72 19.36
C GLN A 83 2.70 -1.31 18.96
N LEU A 84 3.78 -0.87 19.61
CA LEU A 84 5.14 -1.32 19.38
C LEU A 84 5.55 -2.31 20.47
N PHE A 85 6.07 -3.45 20.04
CA PHE A 85 6.51 -4.53 20.90
C PHE A 85 7.99 -4.81 20.66
N LEU A 86 8.72 -5.10 21.72
CA LEU A 86 10.11 -5.54 21.67
C LEU A 86 10.18 -7.00 22.09
N LEU A 87 10.74 -7.85 21.23
CA LEU A 87 11.00 -9.26 21.45
C LEU A 87 12.53 -9.47 21.55
N GLY A 88 12.99 -10.04 22.65
CA GLY A 88 14.40 -10.36 22.85
C GLY A 88 14.64 -11.15 24.13
N GLY A 89 15.65 -12.04 24.14
CA GLY A 89 15.99 -12.84 25.32
C GLY A 89 14.85 -13.79 25.79
N GLY A 90 13.90 -14.13 24.92
CA GLY A 90 12.73 -14.95 25.27
C GLY A 90 11.59 -14.16 25.94
N GLU A 91 11.71 -12.85 26.04
CA GLU A 91 10.69 -11.96 26.60
C GLU A 91 10.07 -11.06 25.50
N GLU A 92 8.76 -10.84 25.64
CA GLU A 92 8.01 -9.88 24.82
C GLU A 92 7.54 -8.72 25.70
N ARG A 93 7.82 -7.50 25.25
CA ARG A 93 7.48 -6.28 26.00
C ARG A 93 6.75 -5.28 25.12
N ASN A 94 5.50 -4.93 25.45
CA ASN A 94 4.82 -3.80 24.85
C ASN A 94 5.46 -2.49 25.33
N LEU A 95 6.07 -1.74 24.40
CA LEU A 95 6.77 -0.49 24.70
C LEU A 95 5.84 0.70 24.84
N THR A 96 4.71 0.67 24.14
CA THR A 96 3.86 1.86 24.01
C THR A 96 2.69 1.89 25.00
N ARG A 97 2.04 0.77 25.27
CA ARG A 97 0.98 0.61 26.29
C ARG A 97 -0.11 1.71 26.25
N ALA A 98 -0.46 2.16 25.04
CA ALA A 98 -1.48 3.21 24.81
C ALA A 98 -2.44 2.75 23.70
N PRO A 99 -3.39 1.83 24.01
CA PRO A 99 -4.22 1.15 23.02
C PRO A 99 -5.14 2.09 22.21
N ASP A 100 -5.39 3.29 22.72
CA ASP A 100 -6.20 4.30 22.04
C ASP A 100 -5.39 5.20 21.09
N ALA A 101 -4.05 5.13 21.15
CA ALA A 101 -3.17 5.90 20.29
C ALA A 101 -2.62 5.08 19.13
N ILE A 102 -2.34 5.75 18.02
CA ILE A 102 -1.63 5.20 16.87
C ILE A 102 -0.15 5.43 17.09
N HIS A 103 0.70 4.43 16.77
CA HIS A 103 2.15 4.55 16.84
C HIS A 103 2.74 4.11 15.50
N TYR A 104 3.60 4.93 14.92
CA TYR A 104 4.37 4.61 13.73
C TYR A 104 5.86 4.55 14.05
N PHE A 105 6.44 3.36 13.94
CA PHE A 105 7.86 3.15 14.15
C PHE A 105 8.69 3.88 13.09
N GLY A 106 9.71 4.63 13.52
CA GLY A 106 10.59 5.41 12.67
C GLY A 106 12.03 4.90 12.61
N GLY A 107 12.37 3.88 13.41
CA GLY A 107 13.71 3.27 13.38
C GLY A 107 14.37 3.14 14.73
N PHE A 108 15.35 2.25 14.78
CA PHE A 108 16.33 2.20 15.87
C PHE A 108 17.40 3.29 15.68
N SER A 109 17.91 3.84 16.77
CA SER A 109 19.15 4.61 16.71
C SER A 109 20.32 3.74 16.22
N PRO A 110 21.37 4.30 15.61
CA PRO A 110 22.49 3.53 15.06
C PRO A 110 23.21 2.62 16.08
N ASP A 111 23.19 3.01 17.36
CA ASP A 111 23.72 2.24 18.49
C ASP A 111 22.74 1.17 19.04
N GLY A 112 21.49 1.17 18.56
CA GLY A 112 20.44 0.25 18.99
C GLY A 112 19.89 0.49 20.41
N GLU A 113 20.31 1.55 21.09
CA GLU A 113 19.89 1.83 22.48
C GLU A 113 18.54 2.53 22.56
N ARG A 114 18.14 3.22 21.50
CA ARG A 114 16.89 3.99 21.43
C ARG A 114 16.09 3.63 20.18
N ILE A 115 14.80 3.94 20.23
CA ILE A 115 13.92 3.96 19.05
C ILE A 115 13.28 5.33 18.92
N ALA A 116 13.03 5.76 17.68
CA ALA A 116 12.16 6.88 17.39
C ALA A 116 10.82 6.39 16.83
N TYR A 117 9.74 7.07 17.15
CA TYR A 117 8.42 6.83 16.61
C TYR A 117 7.55 8.08 16.71
N THR A 118 6.46 8.11 15.95
CA THR A 118 5.43 9.13 16.13
C THR A 118 4.16 8.53 16.71
N ALA A 119 3.41 9.31 17.49
CA ALA A 119 2.19 8.80 18.10
C ALA A 119 1.16 9.89 18.39
N THR A 120 -0.12 9.50 18.36
CA THR A 120 -1.28 10.38 18.65
C THR A 120 -1.67 10.41 20.12
N ARG A 121 -0.73 10.19 21.05
CA ARG A 121 -0.99 10.05 22.49
C ARG A 121 -1.63 11.26 23.13
N ARG A 122 -1.29 12.45 22.66
CA ARG A 122 -1.71 13.72 23.28
C ARG A 122 -3.20 13.98 23.11
N ASN A 123 -3.74 13.79 21.91
CA ASN A 123 -5.12 14.18 21.60
C ASN A 123 -5.83 13.27 20.57
N GLY A 124 -5.21 12.16 20.19
CA GLY A 124 -5.78 11.22 19.22
C GLY A 124 -5.67 11.65 17.75
N THR A 125 -5.09 12.82 17.46
CA THR A 125 -5.05 13.42 16.12
C THR A 125 -3.64 13.79 15.69
N ASP A 126 -2.90 14.52 16.52
CA ASP A 126 -1.58 15.04 16.21
C ASP A 126 -0.51 13.99 16.51
N PHE A 127 0.42 13.80 15.59
CA PHE A 127 1.52 12.83 15.73
C PHE A 127 2.76 13.54 16.28
N ASP A 128 2.91 13.51 17.59
CA ASP A 128 4.11 13.99 18.25
C ASP A 128 5.27 13.00 18.04
N VAL A 129 6.50 13.50 18.05
CA VAL A 129 7.72 12.68 17.87
C VAL A 129 8.25 12.27 19.24
N PHE A 130 8.52 10.98 19.38
CA PHE A 130 9.06 10.37 20.59
C PHE A 130 10.39 9.70 20.33
N VAL A 131 11.29 9.80 21.31
CA VAL A 131 12.47 8.94 21.43
C VAL A 131 12.32 8.10 22.69
N HIS A 132 12.52 6.79 22.60
CA HIS A 132 12.33 5.86 23.71
C HIS A 132 13.63 5.11 23.98
N ASP A 133 14.17 5.29 25.17
CA ASP A 133 15.33 4.56 25.68
C ASP A 133 14.95 3.12 26.07
N LEU A 134 15.56 2.14 25.41
CA LEU A 134 15.25 0.73 25.59
C LEU A 134 15.89 0.14 26.86
N SER A 135 16.83 0.84 27.50
CA SER A 135 17.46 0.43 28.76
C SER A 135 16.57 0.62 30.00
N GLY A 136 15.45 1.36 29.86
CA GLY A 136 14.44 1.54 30.90
C GLY A 136 14.04 2.97 31.21
N GLY A 137 14.57 3.96 30.46
CA GLY A 137 14.23 5.39 30.61
C GLY A 137 12.81 5.76 30.17
N GLY A 138 12.18 4.91 29.35
CA GLY A 138 10.85 5.17 28.80
C GLY A 138 10.85 6.17 27.64
N PRO A 139 9.66 6.54 27.12
CA PRO A 139 9.54 7.49 26.02
C PRO A 139 9.65 8.93 26.47
N GLU A 140 10.38 9.73 25.71
CA GLU A 140 10.46 11.17 25.80
C GLU A 140 9.82 11.81 24.57
N THR A 141 8.99 12.83 24.74
CA THR A 141 8.47 13.64 23.63
C THR A 141 9.55 14.65 23.23
N VAL A 142 10.14 14.44 22.04
CA VAL A 142 11.22 15.31 21.53
C VAL A 142 10.70 16.41 20.61
N TRP A 143 9.49 16.25 20.08
CA TRP A 143 8.80 17.29 19.32
C TRP A 143 7.30 17.18 19.47
N GLU A 144 6.69 18.14 20.15
CA GLU A 144 5.24 18.31 20.25
C GLU A 144 4.78 19.28 19.16
N THR A 145 3.95 18.80 18.24
CA THR A 145 3.55 19.58 17.07
C THR A 145 2.17 19.15 16.56
N SER A 146 1.53 19.97 15.74
CA SER A 146 0.23 19.63 15.14
C SER A 146 0.35 19.07 13.75
N GLY A 147 -0.52 18.10 13.44
CA GLY A 147 -0.63 17.44 12.15
C GLY A 147 -0.03 16.04 12.11
N TYR A 148 0.11 15.51 10.90
CA TYR A 148 0.59 14.15 10.66
C TYR A 148 2.08 14.14 10.37
N HIS A 149 2.84 13.49 11.24
CA HIS A 149 4.29 13.37 11.14
C HIS A 149 4.73 11.91 11.15
N THR A 150 5.84 11.64 10.47
CA THR A 150 6.56 10.35 10.52
C THR A 150 8.06 10.60 10.65
N VAL A 151 8.75 9.79 11.44
CA VAL A 151 10.22 9.80 11.42
C VAL A 151 10.66 9.10 10.15
N ALA A 152 11.47 9.78 9.35
CA ALA A 152 11.95 9.29 8.07
C ALA A 152 13.30 8.58 8.17
N ASP A 153 14.25 9.12 8.99
CA ASP A 153 15.54 8.51 9.24
C ASP A 153 16.24 9.09 10.48
N TRP A 154 17.27 8.40 10.97
CA TRP A 154 18.19 8.84 12.01
C TRP A 154 19.49 9.36 11.42
N ALA A 155 20.05 10.38 12.05
CA ALA A 155 21.45 10.75 11.81
C ALA A 155 22.39 9.60 12.20
N PRO A 156 23.51 9.37 11.47
CA PRO A 156 24.47 8.30 11.78
C PRO A 156 25.10 8.40 13.17
N ASP A 157 25.21 9.59 13.73
CA ASP A 157 25.70 9.88 15.09
C ASP A 157 24.59 10.03 16.13
N ALA A 158 23.33 9.78 15.72
CA ALA A 158 22.13 9.94 16.54
C ALA A 158 21.91 11.35 17.12
N SER A 159 22.48 12.40 16.51
CA SER A 159 22.33 13.80 16.94
C SER A 159 21.03 14.44 16.49
N PHE A 160 20.44 13.97 15.38
CA PHE A 160 19.16 14.48 14.86
C PHE A 160 18.32 13.38 14.22
N LEU A 161 17.03 13.69 14.04
CA LEU A 161 16.10 12.92 13.22
C LEU A 161 15.74 13.72 11.97
N VAL A 162 15.49 13.01 10.85
CA VAL A 162 14.74 13.58 9.74
C VAL A 162 13.27 13.20 9.93
N VAL A 163 12.40 14.21 10.01
CA VAL A 163 10.97 14.03 10.24
C VAL A 163 10.20 14.57 9.04
N SER A 164 9.28 13.77 8.52
CA SER A 164 8.35 14.18 7.46
C SER A 164 7.06 14.70 8.07
N ARG A 165 6.63 15.90 7.66
CA ARG A 165 5.33 16.48 7.94
C ARG A 165 4.46 16.39 6.70
N HIS A 166 3.35 15.68 6.79
CA HIS A 166 2.44 15.45 5.67
C HIS A 166 1.31 16.49 5.66
N HIS A 167 1.15 17.19 4.53
CA HIS A 167 0.07 18.13 4.27
C HIS A 167 -1.07 17.47 3.49
N SER A 168 -0.72 16.56 2.58
CA SER A 168 -1.62 15.69 1.83
C SER A 168 -0.91 14.36 1.53
N ASN A 169 -1.54 13.47 0.77
CA ASN A 169 -0.87 12.26 0.29
C ASN A 169 0.19 12.55 -0.78
N LEU A 170 0.10 13.72 -1.42
CA LEU A 170 0.99 14.15 -2.52
C LEU A 170 1.90 15.32 -2.11
N ASN A 171 1.83 15.77 -0.85
CA ASN A 171 2.59 16.92 -0.38
C ASN A 171 3.09 16.73 1.04
N ASN A 172 4.41 16.85 1.24
CA ASN A 172 5.04 16.79 2.56
C ASN A 172 6.31 17.62 2.60
N ASP A 173 6.70 18.04 3.81
CA ASP A 173 7.98 18.67 4.11
C ASP A 173 8.89 17.73 4.90
N LEU A 174 10.21 17.90 4.75
CA LEU A 174 11.20 17.28 5.63
C LEU A 174 11.77 18.31 6.59
N TYR A 175 11.90 17.89 7.85
CA TYR A 175 12.52 18.67 8.92
C TYR A 175 13.73 17.93 9.50
N LYS A 176 14.81 18.67 9.82
CA LYS A 176 15.89 18.21 10.69
C LYS A 176 15.51 18.59 12.12
N LEU A 177 15.26 17.58 12.96
CA LEU A 177 14.96 17.74 14.37
C LEU A 177 16.24 17.46 15.18
N ASP A 178 16.88 18.47 15.71
CA ASP A 178 18.06 18.34 16.58
C ASP A 178 17.64 17.80 17.95
N LEU A 179 18.20 16.67 18.36
CA LEU A 179 17.79 16.00 19.60
C LEU A 179 18.42 16.61 20.87
N THR A 180 19.37 17.53 20.72
CA THR A 180 19.99 18.23 21.85
C THR A 180 19.24 19.51 22.17
N SER A 181 18.95 20.31 21.17
CA SER A 181 18.24 21.60 21.32
C SER A 181 16.70 21.47 21.24
N GLY A 182 16.20 20.42 20.59
CA GLY A 182 14.77 20.26 20.25
C GLY A 182 14.31 21.15 19.09
N GLU A 183 15.22 21.84 18.41
CA GLU A 183 14.88 22.71 17.28
C GLU A 183 14.61 21.88 16.00
N ALA A 184 13.54 22.25 15.28
CA ALA A 184 13.17 21.65 14.01
C ALA A 184 13.39 22.64 12.85
N ALA A 185 14.35 22.35 11.97
CA ALA A 185 14.67 23.16 10.80
C ALA A 185 14.09 22.55 9.53
N LEU A 186 13.37 23.37 8.73
CA LEU A 186 12.81 22.94 7.43
C LEU A 186 13.95 22.69 6.43
N LEU A 187 13.97 21.48 5.83
CA LEU A 187 14.98 21.07 4.85
C LEU A 187 14.52 21.25 3.39
N THR A 188 13.22 21.20 3.14
CA THR A 188 12.65 21.12 1.79
C THR A 188 11.64 22.23 1.50
N PRO A 189 12.00 23.53 1.61
CA PRO A 189 11.08 24.60 1.27
C PRO A 189 10.70 24.51 -0.21
N HIS A 190 9.39 24.54 -0.51
CA HIS A 190 8.87 24.47 -1.88
C HIS A 190 7.51 25.17 -2.01
N GLU A 191 7.09 25.42 -3.25
CA GLU A 191 5.76 25.90 -3.60
C GLU A 191 4.99 24.78 -4.32
N GLY A 192 3.66 24.72 -4.10
CA GLY A 192 2.81 23.67 -4.66
C GLY A 192 3.03 22.31 -4.01
N ASP A 193 2.60 21.24 -4.66
CA ASP A 193 2.71 19.89 -4.15
C ASP A 193 4.05 19.25 -4.54
N ALA A 194 4.73 18.70 -3.53
CA ALA A 194 5.95 17.91 -3.69
C ALA A 194 6.01 16.78 -2.68
N ARG A 195 6.42 15.59 -3.15
CA ARG A 195 6.65 14.42 -2.31
C ARG A 195 8.14 14.27 -2.03
N PHE A 196 8.48 13.97 -0.77
CA PHE A 196 9.84 13.62 -0.36
C PHE A 196 9.76 12.32 0.43
N ARG A 197 10.27 11.22 -0.13
CA ARG A 197 10.17 9.87 0.45
C ARG A 197 11.44 9.06 0.25
N GLY A 198 11.55 7.89 0.91
CA GLY A 198 12.76 7.06 0.81
C GLY A 198 14.02 7.77 1.30
N VAL A 199 13.88 8.53 2.38
CA VAL A 199 14.94 9.38 2.95
C VAL A 199 16.03 8.50 3.57
N ARG A 200 17.29 8.74 3.20
CA ARG A 200 18.47 8.08 3.77
C ARG A 200 19.58 9.08 3.99
N VAL A 201 19.93 9.29 5.26
CA VAL A 201 21.04 10.18 5.64
C VAL A 201 22.36 9.50 5.29
N THR A 202 23.28 10.24 4.65
CA THR A 202 24.61 9.72 4.30
C THR A 202 25.44 9.46 5.56
N PRO A 203 26.42 8.50 5.54
CA PRO A 203 27.21 8.15 6.73
C PRO A 203 28.02 9.29 7.34
N ASP A 204 28.32 10.34 6.59
CA ASP A 204 28.98 11.56 7.07
C ASP A 204 27.99 12.58 7.65
N GLY A 205 26.68 12.32 7.55
CA GLY A 205 25.63 13.22 8.03
C GLY A 205 25.46 14.51 7.22
N GLY A 206 26.15 14.63 6.07
CA GLY A 206 26.18 15.87 5.29
C GLY A 206 25.09 15.98 4.22
N SER A 207 24.52 14.88 3.81
CA SER A 207 23.51 14.85 2.72
C SER A 207 22.43 13.80 3.00
N ILE A 208 21.37 13.87 2.20
CA ILE A 208 20.26 12.90 2.21
C ILE A 208 20.01 12.43 0.79
N PHE A 209 20.00 11.11 0.56
CA PHE A 209 19.35 10.53 -0.61
C PHE A 209 17.85 10.41 -0.37
N LEU A 210 17.06 10.75 -1.39
CA LEU A 210 15.60 10.72 -1.33
C LEU A 210 14.99 10.59 -2.72
N ALA A 211 13.70 10.28 -2.76
CA ALA A 211 12.89 10.32 -3.97
C ALA A 211 11.91 11.50 -3.89
N THR A 212 11.89 12.36 -4.92
CA THR A 212 11.06 13.57 -4.95
C THR A 212 10.59 13.93 -6.37
N ASP A 213 9.39 14.48 -6.45
CA ASP A 213 8.81 15.11 -7.64
C ASP A 213 8.78 16.66 -7.54
N ARG A 214 9.56 17.23 -6.63
CA ARG A 214 9.79 18.67 -6.62
C ARG A 214 10.36 19.07 -7.98
N ASP A 215 9.78 20.11 -8.62
CA ASP A 215 10.20 20.64 -9.93
C ASP A 215 10.19 19.60 -11.09
N SER A 216 9.45 18.48 -10.96
CA SER A 216 9.33 17.43 -11.98
C SER A 216 7.93 16.80 -11.99
N ASP A 217 7.60 16.12 -13.08
CA ASP A 217 6.32 15.38 -13.19
C ASP A 217 6.42 14.01 -12.50
N PHE A 218 7.54 13.32 -12.68
CA PHE A 218 7.79 12.03 -12.03
C PHE A 218 8.66 12.18 -10.78
N VAL A 219 8.48 11.24 -9.85
CA VAL A 219 9.34 11.14 -8.66
C VAL A 219 10.72 10.65 -9.06
N ARG A 220 11.76 11.43 -8.76
CA ARG A 220 13.15 11.20 -9.14
C ARG A 220 14.02 10.91 -7.93
N LEU A 221 15.02 10.07 -8.11
CA LEU A 221 16.10 9.97 -7.13
C LEU A 221 16.87 11.30 -7.10
N ALA A 222 17.12 11.79 -5.91
CA ALA A 222 17.87 13.01 -5.68
C ALA A 222 18.79 12.91 -4.46
N CYS A 223 19.78 13.79 -4.43
CA CYS A 223 20.64 14.04 -3.27
C CYS A 223 20.42 15.49 -2.79
N LEU A 224 20.07 15.66 -1.53
CA LEU A 224 19.90 16.94 -0.85
C LEU A 224 21.13 17.21 0.02
N ASP A 225 21.85 18.29 -0.21
CA ASP A 225 22.92 18.78 0.66
C ASP A 225 22.34 19.52 1.87
N LEU A 226 22.67 19.05 3.09
CA LEU A 226 22.09 19.60 4.31
C LEU A 226 22.65 20.98 4.72
N SER A 227 23.75 21.42 4.11
CA SER A 227 24.36 22.73 4.40
C SER A 227 23.83 23.84 3.49
N THR A 228 23.54 23.51 2.22
CA THR A 228 23.09 24.48 1.20
C THR A 228 21.59 24.34 0.89
N LEU A 229 20.98 23.21 1.20
CA LEU A 229 19.63 22.79 0.81
C LEU A 229 19.44 22.67 -0.71
N GLU A 230 20.53 22.52 -1.45
CA GLU A 230 20.49 22.27 -2.89
C GLU A 230 20.16 20.79 -3.17
N ILE A 231 19.35 20.57 -4.21
CA ILE A 231 18.93 19.23 -4.66
C ILE A 231 19.60 18.92 -6.00
N GLU A 232 20.33 17.82 -6.06
CA GLU A 232 20.88 17.24 -7.30
C GLU A 232 20.04 16.03 -7.69
N TYR A 233 19.46 16.03 -8.91
CA TYR A 233 18.70 14.90 -9.42
C TYR A 233 19.61 13.87 -10.09
N LEU A 234 19.43 12.59 -9.73
CA LEU A 234 20.29 11.48 -10.17
C LEU A 234 19.63 10.56 -11.19
N THR A 235 18.31 10.70 -11.42
CA THR A 235 17.55 9.94 -12.44
C THR A 235 16.81 10.88 -13.38
N PRO A 236 16.48 10.42 -14.62
CA PRO A 236 15.66 11.22 -15.56
C PRO A 236 14.23 11.39 -15.05
N ASP A 237 13.49 12.32 -15.64
CA ASP A 237 12.07 12.61 -15.38
C ASP A 237 11.19 11.78 -16.35
N ASP A 238 11.12 10.47 -16.12
CA ASP A 238 10.43 9.54 -17.02
C ASP A 238 9.52 8.51 -16.32
N TRP A 239 9.89 8.07 -15.11
CA TRP A 239 9.14 7.12 -14.30
C TRP A 239 9.39 7.32 -12.81
N ASP A 240 8.37 7.05 -11.97
CA ASP A 240 8.44 7.25 -10.52
C ASP A 240 9.46 6.33 -9.85
N VAL A 241 10.43 6.89 -9.15
CA VAL A 241 11.25 6.18 -8.17
C VAL A 241 10.39 5.87 -6.95
N GLU A 242 10.37 4.60 -6.52
CA GLU A 242 9.50 4.13 -5.44
C GLU A 242 10.25 3.85 -4.14
N GLU A 243 11.40 3.20 -4.24
CA GLU A 243 12.23 2.86 -3.08
C GLU A 243 13.66 3.35 -3.25
N VAL A 244 14.20 3.79 -2.14
CA VAL A 244 15.59 4.24 -2.01
C VAL A 244 16.14 3.64 -0.71
N GLU A 245 17.19 2.84 -0.79
CA GLU A 245 17.84 2.25 0.36
C GLU A 245 19.35 2.40 0.26
N LEU A 246 19.98 2.92 1.33
CA LEU A 246 21.42 3.14 1.42
C LEU A 246 22.04 2.09 2.35
N SER A 247 23.12 1.44 1.92
CA SER A 247 23.85 0.53 2.79
C SER A 247 24.48 1.30 3.96
N LYS A 248 24.54 0.67 5.16
CA LYS A 248 25.00 1.29 6.41
C LYS A 248 26.38 1.97 6.28
N GLY A 249 27.28 1.39 5.49
CA GLY A 249 28.60 1.96 5.21
C GLY A 249 28.63 2.96 4.06
N GLY A 250 27.49 3.29 3.44
CA GLY A 250 27.42 4.21 2.30
C GLY A 250 28.10 3.69 1.04
N GLY A 251 28.31 2.37 0.90
CA GLY A 251 28.94 1.80 -0.31
C GLY A 251 27.98 1.74 -1.50
N TRP A 252 26.74 1.37 -1.23
CA TRP A 252 25.70 1.11 -2.24
C TRP A 252 24.40 1.84 -1.94
N LEU A 253 23.71 2.26 -2.99
CA LEU A 253 22.36 2.79 -2.95
C LEU A 253 21.50 1.95 -3.90
N ALA A 254 20.54 1.22 -3.36
CA ALA A 254 19.58 0.42 -4.09
C ALA A 254 18.31 1.24 -4.34
N VAL A 255 17.83 1.23 -5.58
CA VAL A 255 16.70 2.05 -6.02
C VAL A 255 15.76 1.21 -6.87
N SER A 256 14.45 1.33 -6.67
CA SER A 256 13.47 0.80 -7.61
C SER A 256 12.68 1.92 -8.27
N ARG A 257 12.33 1.70 -9.52
CA ARG A 257 11.54 2.60 -10.37
C ARG A 257 10.33 1.85 -10.91
N ASN A 258 9.18 2.50 -10.95
CA ASN A 258 7.93 1.94 -11.46
C ASN A 258 7.81 2.17 -12.96
N VAL A 259 7.95 1.13 -13.75
CA VAL A 259 7.80 1.18 -15.21
C VAL A 259 6.56 0.38 -15.62
N GLU A 260 5.49 1.05 -16.01
CA GLU A 260 4.21 0.41 -16.40
C GLU A 260 3.69 -0.58 -15.33
N GLY A 261 3.91 -0.28 -14.04
CA GLY A 261 3.50 -1.13 -12.92
C GLY A 261 4.51 -2.22 -12.51
N TYR A 262 5.55 -2.48 -13.29
CA TYR A 262 6.67 -3.36 -12.93
C TYR A 262 7.81 -2.57 -12.31
N SER A 263 8.65 -3.24 -11.53
CA SER A 263 9.84 -2.59 -10.95
C SER A 263 11.06 -2.75 -11.83
N ASP A 264 11.74 -1.63 -12.11
CA ASP A 264 13.07 -1.56 -12.69
C ASP A 264 14.08 -1.26 -11.57
N PHE A 265 14.99 -2.19 -11.34
CA PHE A 265 16.00 -2.07 -10.30
C PHE A 265 17.21 -1.30 -10.81
N MET A 266 17.70 -0.38 -10.00
CA MET A 266 18.90 0.40 -10.27
C MET A 266 19.84 0.37 -9.08
N LEU A 267 21.14 0.19 -9.35
CA LEU A 267 22.19 0.28 -8.35
C LEU A 267 23.03 1.52 -8.57
N PHE A 268 23.33 2.22 -7.48
CA PHE A 268 24.24 3.36 -7.46
C PHE A 268 25.34 3.12 -6.41
N SER A 269 26.50 3.69 -6.63
CA SER A 269 27.48 3.86 -5.56
C SER A 269 26.92 4.83 -4.51
N GLY A 270 27.39 4.76 -3.28
CA GLY A 270 26.98 5.70 -2.23
C GLY A 270 27.38 7.16 -2.44
N LYS A 271 27.94 7.48 -3.63
CA LYS A 271 28.19 8.85 -4.12
C LYS A 271 27.18 9.26 -5.20
N GLY A 272 26.07 8.53 -5.35
CA GLY A 272 25.04 8.85 -6.34
C GLY A 272 25.39 8.49 -7.79
N ARG A 273 26.51 7.81 -8.07
CA ARG A 273 26.87 7.41 -9.43
C ARG A 273 26.22 6.07 -9.77
N ARG A 274 25.42 6.02 -10.84
CA ARG A 274 24.85 4.75 -11.34
C ARG A 274 25.96 3.78 -11.75
N VAL A 275 25.80 2.51 -11.36
CA VAL A 275 26.72 1.42 -11.67
C VAL A 275 25.93 0.23 -12.23
N PRO A 276 26.57 -0.72 -12.94
CA PRO A 276 25.93 -1.98 -13.27
C PRO A 276 25.46 -2.67 -11.98
N GLY A 277 24.25 -3.23 -12.02
CA GLY A 277 23.67 -3.98 -10.90
C GLY A 277 23.29 -5.39 -11.29
N PRO A 278 22.85 -6.21 -10.34
CA PRO A 278 22.40 -7.57 -10.61
C PRO A 278 21.15 -7.58 -11.50
N GLU A 279 20.99 -8.64 -12.27
CA GLU A 279 19.75 -8.88 -13.01
C GLU A 279 18.67 -9.37 -12.04
N MET A 280 17.60 -8.58 -11.92
CA MET A 280 16.46 -8.90 -11.07
C MET A 280 15.40 -9.67 -11.85
N PRO A 281 14.77 -10.71 -11.25
CA PRO A 281 13.66 -11.38 -11.91
C PRO A 281 12.49 -10.42 -12.11
N GLU A 282 11.82 -10.53 -13.26
CA GLU A 282 10.67 -9.70 -13.60
C GLU A 282 9.57 -9.79 -12.53
N GLY A 283 9.06 -8.64 -12.09
CA GLY A 283 8.02 -8.54 -11.08
C GLY A 283 7.97 -7.16 -10.43
N ILE A 284 7.47 -7.14 -9.23
CA ILE A 284 7.46 -5.96 -8.36
C ILE A 284 8.38 -6.28 -7.20
N VAL A 285 9.42 -5.49 -7.06
CA VAL A 285 10.37 -5.58 -5.95
C VAL A 285 10.11 -4.47 -4.96
N GLY A 286 10.33 -4.75 -3.67
CA GLY A 286 10.18 -3.76 -2.62
C GLY A 286 10.69 -4.26 -1.27
N GLY A 287 10.73 -3.35 -0.28
CA GLY A 287 11.26 -3.65 1.04
C GLY A 287 12.74 -3.99 0.99
N PHE A 288 13.53 -3.15 0.34
CA PHE A 288 14.98 -3.28 0.30
C PHE A 288 15.59 -3.14 1.69
N GLU A 289 16.46 -4.06 2.04
CA GLU A 289 17.24 -3.98 3.26
C GLU A 289 18.63 -4.57 3.05
N PHE A 290 19.66 -3.75 3.28
CA PHE A 290 21.05 -4.19 3.21
C PHE A 290 21.44 -5.02 4.43
N SER A 291 22.26 -6.03 4.21
CA SER A 291 22.95 -6.69 5.33
C SER A 291 23.80 -5.67 6.11
N PRO A 292 24.02 -5.88 7.43
CA PRO A 292 24.82 -4.98 8.26
C PRO A 292 26.21 -4.66 7.69
N ILE A 293 26.81 -5.58 6.94
CA ILE A 293 28.10 -5.38 6.26
C ILE A 293 27.97 -4.74 4.86
N GLY A 294 26.73 -4.54 4.36
CA GLY A 294 26.45 -3.84 3.10
C GLY A 294 26.74 -4.61 1.80
N GLU A 295 27.05 -5.92 1.87
CA GLU A 295 27.42 -6.72 0.69
C GLU A 295 26.24 -7.47 0.06
N ARG A 296 25.11 -7.58 0.79
CA ARG A 296 23.91 -8.27 0.36
C ARG A 296 22.69 -7.39 0.49
N LEU A 297 21.74 -7.57 -0.44
CA LEU A 297 20.43 -6.93 -0.40
C LEU A 297 19.35 -7.99 -0.23
N ALA A 298 18.50 -7.83 0.79
CA ALA A 298 17.25 -8.55 0.92
C ALA A 298 16.11 -7.72 0.32
N PHE A 299 15.14 -8.38 -0.30
CA PHE A 299 13.98 -7.73 -0.87
C PHE A 299 12.80 -8.69 -0.99
N THR A 300 11.61 -8.16 -1.07
CA THR A 300 10.41 -8.92 -1.44
C THR A 300 10.22 -8.85 -2.95
N LEU A 301 9.98 -10.00 -3.58
CA LEU A 301 9.59 -10.08 -4.99
C LEU A 301 8.24 -10.76 -5.12
N THR A 302 7.36 -10.14 -5.89
CA THR A 302 6.05 -10.68 -6.29
C THR A 302 5.80 -10.41 -7.77
N GLY A 303 4.79 -11.02 -8.34
CA GLY A 303 4.37 -10.79 -9.73
C GLY A 303 3.07 -11.51 -10.03
N PRO A 304 2.45 -11.31 -11.19
CA PRO A 304 1.11 -11.82 -11.48
C PRO A 304 1.00 -13.35 -11.38
N ASN A 305 2.07 -14.08 -11.62
CA ASN A 305 2.16 -15.54 -11.57
C ASN A 305 3.09 -16.06 -10.45
N ARG A 306 3.47 -15.20 -9.52
CA ARG A 306 4.39 -15.50 -8.42
C ARG A 306 3.94 -14.82 -7.14
N ASN A 307 3.58 -15.62 -6.12
CA ASN A 307 3.26 -15.11 -4.79
C ASN A 307 4.48 -14.45 -4.13
N PRO A 308 4.27 -13.51 -3.20
CA PRO A 308 5.37 -12.80 -2.54
C PRO A 308 6.31 -13.74 -1.79
N ASP A 309 7.61 -13.53 -1.98
CA ASP A 309 8.68 -14.20 -1.24
C ASP A 309 9.85 -13.25 -0.99
N VAL A 310 10.62 -13.55 0.05
CA VAL A 310 11.89 -12.89 0.33
C VAL A 310 12.98 -13.47 -0.56
N TRP A 311 13.75 -12.58 -1.16
CA TRP A 311 14.88 -12.86 -2.04
C TRP A 311 16.14 -12.19 -1.52
N LEU A 312 17.28 -12.71 -1.90
CA LEU A 312 18.61 -12.17 -1.59
C LEU A 312 19.41 -12.03 -2.88
N VAL A 313 20.28 -11.03 -2.91
CA VAL A 313 21.26 -10.84 -3.95
C VAL A 313 22.57 -10.34 -3.35
N ASP A 314 23.70 -10.92 -3.76
CA ASP A 314 25.03 -10.42 -3.43
C ASP A 314 25.39 -9.29 -4.40
N LEU A 315 25.93 -8.18 -3.90
CA LEU A 315 26.26 -7.02 -4.72
C LEU A 315 27.74 -6.98 -5.07
N PRO A 316 28.12 -6.36 -6.22
CA PRO A 316 27.23 -5.64 -7.15
C PRO A 316 26.58 -6.50 -8.24
N ASP A 317 27.03 -7.73 -8.49
CA ASP A 317 26.76 -8.51 -9.71
C ASP A 317 26.35 -9.98 -9.44
N GLY A 318 25.93 -10.29 -8.20
CA GLY A 318 25.46 -11.61 -7.82
C GLY A 318 24.13 -11.99 -8.47
N GLU A 319 23.82 -13.26 -8.48
CA GLU A 319 22.53 -13.79 -8.94
C GLU A 319 21.47 -13.66 -7.82
N ALA A 320 20.29 -13.13 -8.16
CA ALA A 320 19.18 -13.06 -7.23
C ALA A 320 18.63 -14.46 -6.91
N ARG A 321 18.61 -14.84 -5.64
CA ARG A 321 18.12 -16.14 -5.18
C ARG A 321 16.94 -16.01 -4.22
N ARG A 322 15.98 -16.90 -4.38
CA ARG A 322 14.80 -16.98 -3.51
C ARG A 322 15.19 -17.60 -2.16
N LEU A 323 14.98 -16.88 -1.07
CA LEU A 323 15.26 -17.34 0.30
C LEU A 323 14.08 -18.11 0.88
N THR A 324 12.87 -17.52 0.86
CA THR A 324 11.64 -18.17 1.31
C THR A 324 10.94 -18.87 0.14
N ARG A 325 10.13 -19.89 0.46
CA ARG A 325 9.36 -20.63 -0.53
C ARG A 325 7.92 -20.80 -0.07
N SER A 326 7.19 -19.69 -0.10
CA SER A 326 5.78 -19.63 0.30
C SER A 326 4.94 -20.59 -0.54
N SER A 327 4.05 -21.32 0.14
CA SER A 327 3.23 -22.36 -0.50
C SER A 327 2.26 -21.78 -1.52
N THR A 328 2.18 -22.40 -2.70
CA THR A 328 1.10 -22.16 -3.67
C THR A 328 -0.13 -23.06 -3.43
N ALA A 329 -0.26 -23.65 -2.23
CA ALA A 329 -1.32 -24.59 -1.86
C ALA A 329 -1.45 -25.77 -2.83
N GLY A 330 -0.31 -26.21 -3.45
CA GLY A 330 -0.26 -27.28 -4.44
C GLY A 330 -0.85 -26.93 -5.81
N ILE A 331 -1.13 -25.64 -6.05
CA ILE A 331 -1.50 -25.13 -7.38
C ILE A 331 -0.21 -24.93 -8.17
N ALA A 332 -0.17 -25.48 -9.39
CA ALA A 332 1.01 -25.36 -10.23
C ALA A 332 1.17 -23.90 -10.72
N PRO A 333 2.30 -23.21 -10.47
CA PRO A 333 2.48 -21.80 -10.85
C PRO A 333 2.27 -21.51 -12.35
N ARG A 334 2.51 -22.48 -13.22
CA ARG A 334 2.27 -22.35 -14.67
C ARG A 334 0.79 -22.10 -15.04
N THR A 335 -0.14 -22.37 -14.11
CA THR A 335 -1.58 -22.10 -14.31
C THR A 335 -1.97 -20.68 -13.99
N PHE A 336 -1.12 -19.94 -13.31
CA PHE A 336 -1.36 -18.52 -12.99
C PHE A 336 -1.18 -17.67 -14.25
N ARG A 337 -2.11 -16.76 -14.47
CA ARG A 337 -2.15 -15.92 -15.66
C ARG A 337 -1.43 -14.59 -15.42
N ARG A 338 -0.86 -14.05 -16.48
CA ARG A 338 -0.21 -12.74 -16.52
C ARG A 338 -1.08 -11.79 -17.33
N PRO A 339 -1.08 -10.48 -17.03
CA PRO A 339 -1.83 -9.51 -17.82
C PRO A 339 -1.06 -9.11 -19.08
N GLY A 340 -1.81 -8.68 -20.09
CA GLY A 340 -1.32 -7.73 -21.08
C GLY A 340 -1.51 -6.30 -20.55
N ILE A 341 -0.60 -5.39 -20.91
CA ILE A 341 -0.80 -3.95 -20.73
C ILE A 341 -1.54 -3.45 -21.96
N VAL A 342 -2.71 -2.86 -21.75
CA VAL A 342 -3.53 -2.30 -22.82
C VAL A 342 -3.82 -0.83 -22.55
N ARG A 343 -4.20 -0.09 -23.60
CA ARG A 343 -4.71 1.28 -23.48
C ARG A 343 -6.05 1.36 -24.17
N TYR A 344 -6.99 2.10 -23.59
CA TYR A 344 -8.29 2.34 -24.19
C TYR A 344 -8.61 3.84 -24.21
N PRO A 345 -9.28 4.31 -25.28
CA PRO A 345 -9.63 5.72 -25.40
C PRO A 345 -10.78 6.08 -24.46
N THR A 346 -10.73 7.29 -23.90
CA THR A 346 -11.80 7.85 -23.08
C THR A 346 -12.41 9.11 -23.72
N PHE A 347 -13.36 9.75 -23.05
CA PHE A 347 -14.24 10.81 -23.55
C PHE A 347 -13.52 12.05 -24.12
N ASP A 348 -12.31 12.34 -23.62
CA ASP A 348 -11.48 13.49 -24.06
C ASP A 348 -10.36 13.09 -25.04
N GLY A 349 -10.37 11.84 -25.52
CA GLY A 349 -9.36 11.30 -26.41
C GLY A 349 -8.07 10.85 -25.72
N ARG A 350 -8.00 10.87 -24.39
CA ARG A 350 -6.89 10.33 -23.60
C ARG A 350 -6.89 8.80 -23.69
N GLU A 351 -5.69 8.23 -23.69
CA GLU A 351 -5.45 6.79 -23.62
C GLU A 351 -5.26 6.38 -22.15
N ILE A 352 -6.19 5.60 -21.59
CA ILE A 352 -6.14 5.12 -20.21
C ILE A 352 -5.44 3.77 -20.16
N PRO A 353 -4.35 3.61 -19.38
CA PRO A 353 -3.66 2.34 -19.23
C PRO A 353 -4.45 1.37 -18.35
N ALA A 354 -4.40 0.08 -18.68
CA ALA A 354 -5.05 -0.98 -17.92
C ALA A 354 -4.26 -2.29 -18.00
N LEU A 355 -4.39 -3.11 -16.98
CA LEU A 355 -3.95 -4.49 -16.99
C LEU A 355 -5.12 -5.37 -17.42
N PHE A 356 -4.93 -6.17 -18.46
CA PHE A 356 -5.95 -7.09 -18.95
C PHE A 356 -5.48 -8.54 -18.82
N TYR A 357 -6.12 -9.26 -17.90
CA TYR A 357 -5.88 -10.68 -17.69
C TYR A 357 -6.97 -11.49 -18.41
N GLU A 358 -6.56 -12.38 -19.27
CA GLU A 358 -7.46 -13.29 -19.97
C GLU A 358 -7.33 -14.72 -19.43
N PRO A 359 -8.46 -15.48 -19.32
CA PRO A 359 -8.42 -16.89 -18.98
C PRO A 359 -7.70 -17.71 -20.07
N GLU A 360 -7.39 -18.96 -19.80
CA GLU A 360 -6.69 -19.84 -20.76
C GLU A 360 -7.48 -20.03 -22.07
N ALA A 361 -8.80 -20.14 -21.95
CA ALA A 361 -9.71 -20.10 -23.09
C ALA A 361 -10.61 -18.87 -22.91
N SER A 362 -10.55 -17.95 -23.87
CA SER A 362 -11.35 -16.72 -23.89
C SER A 362 -12.30 -16.77 -25.09
N PRO A 363 -13.44 -17.51 -25.00
CA PRO A 363 -14.43 -17.53 -26.04
C PRO A 363 -15.09 -16.15 -26.17
N GLU A 364 -15.77 -15.93 -27.30
CA GLU A 364 -16.66 -14.77 -27.46
C GLU A 364 -17.61 -14.68 -26.26
N ASN A 365 -17.83 -13.46 -25.77
CA ASN A 365 -18.67 -13.18 -24.61
C ASN A 365 -18.15 -13.74 -23.26
N THR A 366 -16.82 -13.87 -23.11
CA THR A 366 -16.21 -14.15 -21.80
C THR A 366 -16.64 -13.06 -20.80
N PRO A 367 -17.20 -13.44 -19.63
CA PRO A 367 -17.58 -12.44 -18.62
C PRO A 367 -16.34 -11.75 -18.04
N VAL A 368 -16.44 -10.44 -17.84
CA VAL A 368 -15.34 -9.60 -17.34
C VAL A 368 -15.66 -9.03 -15.98
N VAL A 369 -14.70 -9.05 -15.08
CA VAL A 369 -14.72 -8.28 -13.85
C VAL A 369 -13.76 -7.10 -14.01
N VAL A 370 -14.30 -5.89 -14.05
CA VAL A 370 -13.52 -4.66 -13.98
C VAL A 370 -13.17 -4.42 -12.53
N ASN A 371 -11.87 -4.56 -12.19
CA ASN A 371 -11.36 -4.44 -10.83
C ASN A 371 -10.69 -3.09 -10.63
N VAL A 372 -11.34 -2.21 -9.87
CA VAL A 372 -10.91 -0.82 -9.64
C VAL A 372 -10.12 -0.73 -8.36
N HIS A 373 -8.91 -0.18 -8.43
CA HIS A 373 -8.07 0.01 -7.25
C HIS A 373 -8.61 1.09 -6.30
N GLY A 374 -8.19 1.03 -5.05
CA GLY A 374 -8.43 2.07 -4.05
C GLY A 374 -7.43 3.22 -4.15
N GLY A 375 -7.54 4.16 -3.27
CA GLY A 375 -6.66 5.33 -3.21
C GLY A 375 -7.48 6.61 -3.03
N PRO A 376 -7.66 7.47 -4.09
CA PRO A 376 -7.38 7.29 -5.52
C PRO A 376 -5.91 7.27 -5.91
N GLU A 377 -5.04 7.96 -5.17
CA GLU A 377 -3.61 8.08 -5.42
C GLU A 377 -2.88 6.74 -5.22
N SER A 378 -3.16 5.80 -6.11
CA SER A 378 -2.64 4.43 -6.14
C SER A 378 -2.58 3.92 -7.58
N GLN A 379 -2.29 2.65 -7.79
CA GLN A 379 -2.15 2.03 -9.11
C GLN A 379 -2.56 0.56 -9.06
N SER A 380 -3.28 0.10 -10.09
CA SER A 380 -3.38 -1.33 -10.38
C SER A 380 -2.06 -1.84 -10.93
N ARG A 381 -1.39 -2.70 -10.18
CA ARG A 381 -0.09 -3.28 -10.53
C ARG A 381 -0.21 -4.79 -10.74
N PRO A 382 0.68 -5.42 -11.52
CA PRO A 382 0.66 -6.87 -11.76
C PRO A 382 1.16 -7.68 -10.54
N LEU A 383 0.52 -7.45 -9.38
CA LEU A 383 0.74 -8.19 -8.14
C LEU A 383 0.08 -9.57 -8.20
N PHE A 384 0.56 -10.49 -7.36
CA PHE A 384 -0.13 -11.76 -7.16
C PHE A 384 -1.44 -11.55 -6.41
N ALA A 385 -2.56 -11.86 -7.04
CA ALA A 385 -3.89 -11.75 -6.46
C ALA A 385 -4.62 -13.12 -6.52
N PRO A 386 -4.69 -13.87 -5.39
CA PRO A 386 -5.31 -15.20 -5.36
C PRO A 386 -6.76 -15.23 -5.86
N VAL A 387 -7.54 -14.20 -5.54
CA VAL A 387 -8.93 -14.05 -5.98
C VAL A 387 -9.02 -13.91 -7.50
N SER A 388 -8.21 -13.02 -8.07
CA SER A 388 -8.14 -12.82 -9.53
C SER A 388 -7.70 -14.11 -10.23
N GLN A 389 -6.68 -14.81 -9.70
CA GLN A 389 -6.22 -16.08 -10.28
C GLN A 389 -7.28 -17.19 -10.21
N TYR A 390 -8.10 -17.20 -9.15
CA TYR A 390 -9.24 -18.11 -9.08
C TYR A 390 -10.30 -17.78 -10.15
N LEU A 391 -10.70 -16.52 -10.27
CA LEU A 391 -11.69 -16.08 -11.25
C LEU A 391 -11.21 -16.37 -12.68
N LEU A 392 -9.93 -16.11 -12.98
CA LEU A 392 -9.30 -16.47 -14.26
C LEU A 392 -9.37 -17.98 -14.53
N GLY A 393 -9.08 -18.81 -13.51
CA GLY A 393 -9.22 -20.27 -13.58
C GLY A 393 -10.66 -20.73 -13.76
N ARG A 394 -11.64 -19.91 -13.40
CA ARG A 394 -13.09 -20.10 -13.64
C ARG A 394 -13.53 -19.60 -15.01
N GLY A 395 -12.63 -18.97 -15.81
CA GLY A 395 -12.91 -18.44 -17.13
C GLY A 395 -13.53 -17.04 -17.13
N TYR A 396 -13.34 -16.26 -16.08
CA TYR A 396 -13.54 -14.81 -16.10
C TYR A 396 -12.31 -14.12 -16.69
N ALA A 397 -12.46 -13.02 -17.37
CA ALA A 397 -11.40 -12.07 -17.60
C ALA A 397 -11.39 -11.00 -16.49
N ILE A 398 -10.24 -10.44 -16.20
CA ILE A 398 -10.08 -9.35 -15.21
C ILE A 398 -9.50 -8.15 -15.95
N PHE A 399 -10.19 -7.03 -15.87
CA PHE A 399 -9.74 -5.76 -16.42
C PHE A 399 -9.47 -4.79 -15.28
N ALA A 400 -8.22 -4.35 -15.11
CA ALA A 400 -7.82 -3.47 -14.02
C ALA A 400 -7.30 -2.13 -14.57
N PRO A 401 -8.19 -1.14 -14.75
CA PRO A 401 -7.83 0.16 -15.30
C PRO A 401 -7.07 1.00 -14.26
N ASN A 402 -6.12 1.80 -14.76
CA ASN A 402 -5.50 2.89 -14.05
C ASN A 402 -6.13 4.20 -14.54
N VAL A 403 -7.35 4.47 -14.09
CA VAL A 403 -8.09 5.68 -14.46
C VAL A 403 -7.30 6.94 -14.10
N ARG A 404 -7.64 8.10 -14.68
CA ARG A 404 -7.04 9.38 -14.24
C ARG A 404 -7.11 9.51 -12.71
N GLY A 405 -6.13 10.13 -12.08
CA GLY A 405 -5.94 10.12 -10.63
C GLY A 405 -5.00 9.02 -10.14
N SER A 406 -4.72 7.98 -10.96
CA SER A 406 -3.78 6.92 -10.59
C SER A 406 -2.34 7.43 -10.55
N THR A 407 -1.53 6.90 -9.61
CA THR A 407 -0.08 7.14 -9.53
C THR A 407 0.70 6.30 -10.55
N GLY A 408 2.00 6.60 -10.72
CA GLY A 408 2.90 5.86 -11.60
C GLY A 408 2.90 6.35 -13.06
N TYR A 409 2.16 7.40 -13.37
CA TYR A 409 2.05 8.02 -14.69
C TYR A 409 2.34 9.53 -14.66
N GLY A 410 3.05 9.99 -13.64
CA GLY A 410 3.40 11.39 -13.40
C GLY A 410 2.40 12.13 -12.51
N LYS A 411 2.87 13.23 -11.92
CA LYS A 411 2.09 14.10 -11.02
C LYS A 411 0.88 14.70 -11.76
N ALA A 412 1.06 15.15 -12.99
CA ALA A 412 -0.01 15.70 -13.81
C ALA A 412 -1.14 14.72 -14.04
N TYR A 413 -0.84 13.42 -14.22
CA TYR A 413 -1.86 12.38 -14.36
C TYR A 413 -2.61 12.14 -13.05
N THR A 414 -1.89 12.17 -11.93
CA THR A 414 -2.46 11.95 -10.59
C THR A 414 -3.45 13.05 -10.22
N HIS A 415 -3.22 14.30 -10.61
CA HIS A 415 -4.14 15.43 -10.32
C HIS A 415 -5.36 15.54 -11.28
N LEU A 416 -5.52 14.63 -12.22
CA LEU A 416 -6.62 14.71 -13.21
C LEU A 416 -8.01 14.39 -12.66
N ASP A 417 -8.13 13.95 -11.41
CA ASP A 417 -9.41 13.67 -10.77
C ASP A 417 -9.61 14.41 -9.43
N ASP A 418 -8.78 15.43 -9.15
CA ASP A 418 -8.91 16.21 -7.92
C ASP A 418 -10.23 16.96 -7.86
N VAL A 419 -10.86 16.94 -6.70
CA VAL A 419 -12.06 17.71 -6.32
C VAL A 419 -13.13 17.68 -7.41
N TYR A 420 -13.31 18.78 -8.14
CA TYR A 420 -14.35 18.94 -9.17
C TYR A 420 -14.16 18.05 -10.42
N LEU A 421 -12.97 17.49 -10.60
CA LEU A 421 -12.66 16.55 -11.67
C LEU A 421 -12.96 15.09 -11.30
N ARG A 422 -13.35 14.81 -10.06
CA ARG A 422 -13.59 13.46 -9.52
C ARG A 422 -14.43 12.57 -10.44
N MET A 423 -15.48 13.11 -11.02
CA MET A 423 -16.37 12.32 -11.85
C MET A 423 -15.78 12.01 -13.24
N ASP A 424 -14.68 12.60 -13.64
CA ASP A 424 -13.99 12.25 -14.89
C ASP A 424 -13.31 10.88 -14.79
N SER A 425 -12.84 10.47 -13.60
CA SER A 425 -12.36 9.10 -13.36
C SER A 425 -13.48 8.05 -13.47
N VAL A 426 -14.71 8.41 -13.10
CA VAL A 426 -15.89 7.55 -13.28
C VAL A 426 -16.28 7.44 -14.78
N LYS A 427 -16.09 8.52 -15.55
CA LYS A 427 -16.26 8.47 -17.02
C LYS A 427 -15.24 7.55 -17.68
N ASP A 428 -13.97 7.57 -17.22
CA ASP A 428 -12.97 6.64 -17.72
C ASP A 428 -13.40 5.18 -17.50
N LEU A 429 -14.01 4.91 -16.34
CA LEU A 429 -14.53 3.58 -16.02
C LEU A 429 -15.72 3.17 -16.91
N ALA A 430 -16.61 4.11 -17.23
CA ALA A 430 -17.70 3.88 -18.18
C ALA A 430 -17.15 3.53 -19.58
N HIS A 431 -16.17 4.30 -20.05
CA HIS A 431 -15.50 4.03 -21.34
C HIS A 431 -14.74 2.70 -21.36
N ALA A 432 -14.21 2.24 -20.20
CA ALA A 432 -13.66 0.89 -20.08
C ALA A 432 -14.72 -0.18 -20.37
N ALA A 433 -15.92 -0.04 -19.80
CA ALA A 433 -17.02 -0.98 -20.04
C ALA A 433 -17.50 -0.96 -21.51
N GLU A 434 -17.60 0.22 -22.12
CA GLU A 434 -17.93 0.37 -23.54
C GLU A 434 -16.86 -0.27 -24.43
N TRP A 435 -15.58 -0.05 -24.14
CA TRP A 435 -14.44 -0.64 -24.86
C TRP A 435 -14.45 -2.17 -24.79
N LEU A 436 -14.77 -2.76 -23.62
CA LEU A 436 -14.92 -4.19 -23.43
C LEU A 436 -16.11 -4.75 -24.22
N ARG A 437 -17.27 -4.07 -24.18
CA ARG A 437 -18.47 -4.44 -24.96
C ARG A 437 -18.21 -4.40 -26.47
N GLY A 438 -17.46 -3.38 -26.94
CA GLY A 438 -17.02 -3.27 -28.33
C GLY A 438 -16.12 -4.44 -28.79
N ARG A 439 -15.58 -5.23 -27.85
CA ARG A 439 -14.79 -6.46 -28.07
C ARG A 439 -15.59 -7.75 -27.86
N GLY A 440 -16.90 -7.65 -27.67
CA GLY A 440 -17.79 -8.81 -27.51
C GLY A 440 -17.97 -9.26 -26.06
N HIS A 441 -17.51 -8.50 -25.07
CA HIS A 441 -17.73 -8.78 -23.64
C HIS A 441 -19.02 -8.10 -23.15
N GLU A 442 -20.16 -8.73 -23.34
CA GLU A 442 -21.44 -8.11 -22.98
C GLU A 442 -21.74 -8.13 -21.48
N ARG A 443 -21.17 -9.09 -20.73
CA ARG A 443 -21.39 -9.28 -19.30
C ARG A 443 -20.22 -8.76 -18.50
N VAL A 444 -20.37 -7.55 -17.99
CA VAL A 444 -19.32 -6.81 -17.28
C VAL A 444 -19.79 -6.49 -15.87
N ALA A 445 -19.08 -7.00 -14.85
CA ALA A 445 -19.25 -6.58 -13.47
C ALA A 445 -18.16 -5.58 -13.09
N VAL A 446 -18.50 -4.69 -12.14
CA VAL A 446 -17.52 -3.78 -11.53
C VAL A 446 -17.28 -4.18 -10.07
N MET A 447 -16.01 -4.28 -9.68
CA MET A 447 -15.59 -4.63 -8.31
C MET A 447 -14.48 -3.68 -7.87
N GLY A 448 -14.51 -3.24 -6.62
CA GLY A 448 -13.46 -2.38 -6.11
C GLY A 448 -13.50 -2.23 -4.60
N GLY A 449 -12.37 -1.78 -4.03
CA GLY A 449 -12.24 -1.58 -2.59
C GLY A 449 -11.90 -0.13 -2.23
N SER A 450 -12.40 0.36 -1.07
CA SER A 450 -12.11 1.71 -0.59
C SER A 450 -12.60 2.76 -1.59
N TYR A 451 -11.71 3.63 -2.11
CA TYR A 451 -12.05 4.50 -3.23
C TYR A 451 -12.57 3.71 -4.46
N GLY A 452 -12.01 2.51 -4.73
CA GLY A 452 -12.54 1.64 -5.76
C GLY A 452 -13.99 1.22 -5.50
N GLY A 453 -14.41 1.11 -4.23
CA GLY A 453 -15.81 0.90 -3.84
C GLY A 453 -16.69 2.13 -4.11
N PHE A 454 -16.19 3.36 -3.86
CA PHE A 454 -16.84 4.58 -4.35
C PHE A 454 -17.04 4.53 -5.87
N MET A 455 -16.00 4.15 -6.61
CA MET A 455 -16.06 4.01 -8.07
C MET A 455 -17.09 2.99 -8.53
N VAL A 456 -17.23 1.87 -7.81
CA VAL A 456 -18.32 0.88 -8.05
C VAL A 456 -19.68 1.54 -7.90
N LEU A 457 -19.93 2.16 -6.75
CA LEU A 457 -21.22 2.79 -6.46
C LEU A 457 -21.53 3.95 -7.43
N ALA A 458 -20.54 4.79 -7.72
CA ALA A 458 -20.65 5.89 -8.68
C ALA A 458 -20.93 5.37 -10.11
N ALA A 459 -20.25 4.33 -10.55
CA ALA A 459 -20.50 3.71 -11.85
C ALA A 459 -21.93 3.14 -11.96
N LEU A 460 -22.43 2.50 -10.90
CA LEU A 460 -23.79 1.94 -10.86
C LEU A 460 -24.89 3.02 -10.80
N THR A 461 -24.57 4.20 -10.29
CA THR A 461 -25.54 5.32 -10.22
C THR A 461 -25.50 6.23 -11.44
N GLU A 462 -24.35 6.40 -12.08
CA GLU A 462 -24.20 7.29 -13.25
C GLU A 462 -24.42 6.56 -14.59
N TYR A 463 -24.04 5.27 -14.67
CA TYR A 463 -24.06 4.47 -15.90
C TYR A 463 -24.61 3.06 -15.63
N PRO A 464 -25.83 2.91 -15.03
CA PRO A 464 -26.35 1.60 -14.61
C PRO A 464 -26.48 0.59 -15.75
N GLU A 465 -26.72 1.05 -16.98
CA GLU A 465 -26.88 0.21 -18.17
C GLU A 465 -25.61 -0.47 -18.66
N LEU A 466 -24.44 0.00 -18.20
CA LEU A 466 -23.15 -0.57 -18.59
C LEU A 466 -22.75 -1.79 -17.76
N TRP A 467 -23.40 -2.05 -16.63
CA TRP A 467 -22.97 -3.05 -15.66
C TRP A 467 -24.00 -4.15 -15.47
N THR A 468 -23.51 -5.37 -15.27
CA THR A 468 -24.36 -6.54 -14.98
C THR A 468 -24.49 -6.76 -13.46
N ALA A 469 -23.47 -6.43 -12.69
CA ALA A 469 -23.44 -6.53 -11.22
C ALA A 469 -22.34 -5.65 -10.64
N GLY A 470 -22.44 -5.33 -9.33
CA GLY A 470 -21.41 -4.60 -8.59
C GLY A 470 -20.99 -5.30 -7.31
N VAL A 471 -19.70 -5.21 -6.97
CA VAL A 471 -19.15 -5.68 -5.70
C VAL A 471 -18.38 -4.53 -5.05
N ASP A 472 -18.95 -3.97 -4.00
CA ASP A 472 -18.37 -2.90 -3.20
C ASP A 472 -17.72 -3.46 -1.94
N ILE A 473 -16.42 -3.22 -1.78
CA ILE A 473 -15.64 -3.66 -0.62
C ILE A 473 -15.14 -2.43 0.14
N VAL A 474 -15.65 -2.21 1.35
CA VAL A 474 -15.31 -1.08 2.22
C VAL A 474 -15.36 0.28 1.51
N GLY A 475 -16.37 0.49 0.64
CA GLY A 475 -16.49 1.67 -0.21
C GLY A 475 -17.16 2.85 0.45
N ILE A 476 -17.01 4.01 -0.20
CA ILE A 476 -17.56 5.29 0.26
C ILE A 476 -18.88 5.53 -0.47
N ALA A 477 -19.99 5.58 0.28
CA ALA A 477 -21.33 5.84 -0.28
C ALA A 477 -21.70 7.33 -0.24
N ASN A 478 -21.19 8.05 0.76
CA ASN A 478 -21.46 9.47 0.99
C ASN A 478 -20.18 10.19 1.41
N LEU A 479 -19.64 11.00 0.51
CA LEU A 479 -18.39 11.73 0.75
C LEU A 479 -18.45 12.70 1.93
N VAL A 480 -19.63 13.25 2.23
CA VAL A 480 -19.81 14.13 3.39
C VAL A 480 -19.67 13.34 4.68
N THR A 481 -20.46 12.26 4.87
CA THR A 481 -20.39 11.46 6.11
C THR A 481 -19.05 10.74 6.24
N PHE A 482 -18.43 10.35 5.14
CA PHE A 482 -17.08 9.82 5.11
C PHE A 482 -16.05 10.80 5.68
N LEU A 483 -16.02 12.04 5.18
CA LEU A 483 -15.08 13.06 5.66
C LEU A 483 -15.39 13.53 7.11
N GLU A 484 -16.66 13.49 7.51
CA GLU A 484 -17.06 13.80 8.89
C GLU A 484 -16.60 12.74 9.90
N ASN A 485 -16.60 11.46 9.51
CA ASN A 485 -16.43 10.33 10.43
C ASN A 485 -15.13 9.54 10.26
N THR A 486 -14.33 9.77 9.19
CA THR A 486 -13.00 9.21 9.06
C THR A 486 -12.08 9.71 10.18
N GLY A 487 -10.99 8.99 10.48
CA GLY A 487 -10.03 9.44 11.50
C GLY A 487 -9.60 10.89 11.29
N SER A 488 -9.61 11.70 12.36
CA SER A 488 -9.45 13.17 12.28
C SER A 488 -8.20 13.61 11.51
N TYR A 489 -7.07 12.94 11.68
CA TYR A 489 -5.84 13.21 10.94
C TYR A 489 -5.96 12.87 9.45
N ARG A 490 -6.78 11.86 9.10
CA ARG A 490 -7.00 11.44 7.71
C ARG A 490 -7.78 12.46 6.91
N ARG A 491 -8.76 13.11 7.55
CA ARG A 491 -9.58 14.13 6.89
C ARG A 491 -8.72 15.23 6.28
N ALA A 492 -7.79 15.78 7.05
CA ALA A 492 -6.87 16.82 6.55
C ALA A 492 -6.05 16.37 5.33
N LEU A 493 -5.64 15.08 5.29
CA LEU A 493 -4.91 14.50 4.16
C LEU A 493 -5.81 14.23 2.94
N ARG A 494 -7.13 14.06 3.14
CA ARG A 494 -8.09 13.71 2.10
C ARG A 494 -8.75 14.91 1.43
N GLU A 495 -8.97 16.01 2.17
CA GLU A 495 -9.66 17.19 1.64
C GLU A 495 -8.98 17.80 0.39
N PRO A 496 -7.65 17.84 0.23
CA PRO A 496 -7.02 18.30 -1.02
C PRO A 496 -7.45 17.52 -2.26
N GLU A 497 -7.68 16.24 -2.09
CA GLU A 497 -8.03 15.29 -3.15
C GLU A 497 -9.55 15.20 -3.40
N TYR A 498 -10.36 15.07 -2.32
CA TYR A 498 -11.80 14.86 -2.43
C TYR A 498 -12.62 16.16 -2.47
N GLY A 499 -12.10 17.22 -1.88
CA GLY A 499 -12.80 18.46 -1.59
C GLY A 499 -13.03 18.68 -0.10
N SER A 500 -13.13 19.94 0.30
CA SER A 500 -13.27 20.36 1.68
C SER A 500 -14.74 20.35 2.15
N LEU A 501 -15.01 19.84 3.36
CA LEU A 501 -16.34 19.91 3.98
C LEU A 501 -16.85 21.35 4.13
N GLU A 502 -15.95 22.31 4.30
CA GLU A 502 -16.33 23.71 4.49
C GLU A 502 -16.64 24.42 3.19
N ARG A 503 -15.86 24.14 2.12
CA ARG A 503 -15.94 24.89 0.86
C ARG A 503 -16.76 24.15 -0.21
N ASP A 504 -16.69 22.80 -0.21
CA ASP A 504 -17.13 21.99 -1.34
C ASP A 504 -18.29 21.05 -0.97
N ARG A 505 -18.96 21.26 0.18
CA ARG A 505 -20.02 20.36 0.71
C ARG A 505 -21.14 20.07 -0.33
N GLU A 506 -21.63 21.07 -1.02
CA GLU A 506 -22.70 20.88 -2.02
C GLU A 506 -22.24 19.99 -3.17
N PHE A 507 -20.98 20.12 -3.60
CA PHE A 507 -20.37 19.27 -4.61
C PHE A 507 -20.21 17.83 -4.08
N LEU A 508 -19.69 17.66 -2.87
CA LEU A 508 -19.55 16.35 -2.22
C LEU A 508 -20.88 15.61 -2.09
N GLU A 509 -21.96 16.33 -1.71
CA GLU A 509 -23.32 15.79 -1.69
C GLU A 509 -23.78 15.38 -3.09
N TYR A 510 -23.58 16.23 -4.09
CA TYR A 510 -23.99 16.01 -5.46
C TYR A 510 -23.36 14.76 -6.08
N ILE A 511 -22.06 14.50 -5.84
CA ILE A 511 -21.35 13.35 -6.39
C ILE A 511 -21.48 12.08 -5.53
N SER A 512 -22.07 12.15 -4.33
CA SER A 512 -22.23 11.02 -3.43
C SER A 512 -23.24 10.00 -3.98
N PRO A 513 -22.85 8.74 -4.21
CA PRO A 513 -23.73 7.71 -4.77
C PRO A 513 -24.99 7.44 -3.94
N LEU A 514 -24.92 7.63 -2.62
CA LEU A 514 -26.05 7.44 -1.70
C LEU A 514 -27.29 8.25 -2.12
N HIS A 515 -27.10 9.47 -2.63
CA HIS A 515 -28.19 10.35 -3.04
C HIS A 515 -28.84 9.97 -4.37
N LYS A 516 -28.22 9.03 -5.10
CA LYS A 516 -28.66 8.51 -6.41
C LYS A 516 -28.90 7.00 -6.38
N ALA A 517 -28.99 6.39 -5.20
CA ALA A 517 -29.08 4.94 -5.02
C ALA A 517 -30.32 4.29 -5.64
N GLU A 518 -31.37 5.08 -5.97
CA GLU A 518 -32.54 4.60 -6.73
C GLU A 518 -32.19 4.18 -8.17
N LYS A 519 -31.03 4.64 -8.69
CA LYS A 519 -30.54 4.25 -10.02
C LYS A 519 -29.80 2.92 -10.03
N ILE A 520 -29.45 2.37 -8.86
CA ILE A 520 -28.83 1.04 -8.76
C ILE A 520 -29.90 -0.02 -9.04
N THR A 521 -29.97 -0.44 -10.28
CA THR A 521 -30.95 -1.41 -10.77
C THR A 521 -30.39 -2.82 -10.92
N VAL A 522 -29.08 -2.97 -10.87
CA VAL A 522 -28.38 -4.25 -10.97
C VAL A 522 -28.06 -4.80 -9.57
N PRO A 523 -27.84 -6.13 -9.44
CA PRO A 523 -27.43 -6.71 -8.18
C PRO A 523 -26.13 -6.09 -7.61
N LEU A 524 -26.15 -5.81 -6.31
CA LEU A 524 -25.03 -5.23 -5.57
C LEU A 524 -24.64 -6.15 -4.40
N MET A 525 -23.35 -6.42 -4.22
CA MET A 525 -22.82 -7.01 -3.00
C MET A 525 -21.98 -5.96 -2.29
N VAL A 526 -22.19 -5.80 -0.97
CA VAL A 526 -21.44 -4.88 -0.11
C VAL A 526 -20.72 -5.68 0.98
N ILE A 527 -19.43 -5.44 1.18
CA ILE A 527 -18.59 -6.13 2.17
C ILE A 527 -17.88 -5.09 3.02
N HIS A 528 -17.95 -5.22 4.37
CA HIS A 528 -17.31 -4.24 5.26
C HIS A 528 -16.77 -4.88 6.53
N GLY A 529 -15.66 -4.33 7.05
CA GLY A 529 -15.13 -4.62 8.38
C GLY A 529 -15.66 -3.60 9.38
N LYS A 530 -16.18 -4.05 10.53
CA LYS A 530 -16.83 -3.18 11.53
C LYS A 530 -15.89 -2.16 12.16
N ASN A 531 -14.61 -2.52 12.29
CA ASN A 531 -13.61 -1.69 12.96
C ASN A 531 -12.84 -0.78 12.00
N ASP A 532 -13.34 -0.58 10.78
CA ASP A 532 -12.69 0.22 9.75
C ASP A 532 -12.57 1.71 10.16
N PRO A 533 -11.34 2.23 10.42
CA PRO A 533 -11.14 3.61 10.78
C PRO A 533 -10.94 4.53 9.58
N ARG A 534 -10.80 3.95 8.37
CA ARG A 534 -10.58 4.70 7.13
C ARG A 534 -11.90 5.09 6.48
N VAL A 535 -12.72 4.08 6.24
CA VAL A 535 -14.08 4.22 5.73
C VAL A 535 -15.02 3.63 6.77
N PRO A 536 -15.65 4.46 7.60
CA PRO A 536 -16.52 3.99 8.69
C PRO A 536 -17.64 3.10 8.18
N VAL A 537 -17.98 2.05 8.95
CA VAL A 537 -19.00 1.05 8.60
C VAL A 537 -20.36 1.67 8.23
N GLY A 538 -20.67 2.86 8.75
CA GLY A 538 -21.87 3.62 8.41
C GLY A 538 -22.02 3.91 6.91
N GLU A 539 -20.91 3.93 6.14
CA GLU A 539 -20.99 4.10 4.67
C GLU A 539 -21.68 2.90 4.01
N ALA A 540 -21.30 1.68 4.42
CA ALA A 540 -21.94 0.46 3.94
C ALA A 540 -23.39 0.34 4.41
N GLU A 541 -23.68 0.66 5.67
CA GLU A 541 -25.04 0.58 6.23
C GLU A 541 -26.01 1.50 5.52
N GLN A 542 -25.60 2.75 5.23
CA GLN A 542 -26.41 3.75 4.51
C GLN A 542 -26.79 3.27 3.12
N ILE A 543 -25.83 2.78 2.33
CA ILE A 543 -26.11 2.38 0.95
C ILE A 543 -26.95 1.10 0.90
N VAL A 544 -26.69 0.13 1.77
CA VAL A 544 -27.47 -1.12 1.88
C VAL A 544 -28.92 -0.83 2.24
N GLU A 545 -29.17 0.02 3.24
CA GLU A 545 -30.52 0.42 3.63
C GLU A 545 -31.25 1.13 2.49
N LYS A 546 -30.55 2.07 1.84
CA LYS A 546 -31.15 2.87 0.75
C LYS A 546 -31.51 2.01 -0.46
N VAL A 547 -30.62 1.10 -0.90
CA VAL A 547 -30.90 0.19 -2.02
C VAL A 547 -32.06 -0.74 -1.71
N LYS A 548 -32.10 -1.34 -0.49
CA LYS A 548 -33.24 -2.17 -0.05
C LYS A 548 -34.55 -1.40 -0.04
N LYS A 549 -34.56 -0.17 0.48
CA LYS A 549 -35.73 0.68 0.52
C LYS A 549 -36.27 1.02 -0.87
N ASN A 550 -35.39 1.12 -1.85
CA ASN A 550 -35.75 1.37 -3.25
C ASN A 550 -36.15 0.08 -4.00
N GLY A 551 -36.15 -1.09 -3.33
CA GLY A 551 -36.52 -2.39 -3.94
C GLY A 551 -35.38 -3.03 -4.75
N GLY A 552 -34.16 -2.53 -4.65
CA GLY A 552 -32.98 -3.10 -5.30
C GLY A 552 -32.50 -4.39 -4.62
N THR A 553 -31.76 -5.21 -5.37
CA THR A 553 -31.15 -6.44 -4.86
C THR A 553 -29.79 -6.09 -4.26
N VAL A 554 -29.61 -6.33 -2.94
CA VAL A 554 -28.33 -6.12 -2.27
C VAL A 554 -28.03 -7.22 -1.26
N GLU A 555 -26.83 -7.81 -1.35
CA GLU A 555 -26.23 -8.68 -0.35
C GLU A 555 -25.26 -7.88 0.53
N TYR A 556 -25.30 -8.10 1.85
CA TYR A 556 -24.41 -7.40 2.80
C TYR A 556 -23.67 -8.39 3.68
N LEU A 557 -22.33 -8.29 3.67
CA LEU A 557 -21.44 -9.09 4.51
C LEU A 557 -20.68 -8.14 5.46
N LEU A 558 -20.97 -8.24 6.75
CA LEU A 558 -20.29 -7.50 7.82
C LEU A 558 -19.41 -8.43 8.64
N TYR A 559 -18.15 -8.04 8.87
CA TYR A 559 -17.19 -8.77 9.67
C TYR A 559 -16.80 -7.97 10.93
N GLU A 560 -17.24 -8.47 12.09
CA GLU A 560 -17.13 -7.80 13.39
C GLU A 560 -15.70 -7.59 13.89
N ASP A 561 -14.75 -8.41 13.42
CA ASP A 561 -13.35 -8.47 13.85
C ASP A 561 -12.34 -8.09 12.75
N GLU A 562 -12.81 -7.34 11.75
CA GLU A 562 -11.99 -6.82 10.65
C GLU A 562 -12.07 -5.29 10.59
N GLY A 563 -11.02 -4.69 10.00
CA GLY A 563 -10.92 -3.27 9.72
C GLY A 563 -11.07 -2.96 8.23
N HIS A 564 -10.13 -2.17 7.67
CA HIS A 564 -10.13 -1.78 6.26
C HIS A 564 -9.65 -2.91 5.34
N GLY A 565 -10.48 -3.95 5.20
CA GLY A 565 -10.22 -5.16 4.43
C GLY A 565 -10.24 -6.43 5.31
N LEU A 566 -10.06 -7.59 4.69
CA LEU A 566 -10.12 -8.90 5.34
C LEU A 566 -8.72 -9.47 5.57
N ALA A 567 -8.20 -9.36 6.78
CA ALA A 567 -6.89 -9.87 7.16
C ALA A 567 -6.93 -11.36 7.56
N LYS A 568 -7.96 -11.77 8.32
CA LYS A 568 -8.06 -13.10 8.90
C LYS A 568 -8.49 -14.15 7.87
N LEU A 569 -7.76 -15.26 7.79
CA LEU A 569 -8.05 -16.32 6.82
C LEU A 569 -9.47 -16.86 6.94
N LYS A 570 -10.01 -17.00 8.17
CA LYS A 570 -11.39 -17.46 8.39
C LYS A 570 -12.43 -16.58 7.67
N ASN A 571 -12.25 -15.26 7.76
CA ASN A 571 -13.14 -14.28 7.13
C ASN A 571 -12.97 -14.26 5.60
N ARG A 572 -11.73 -14.39 5.12
CA ARG A 572 -11.45 -14.55 3.68
C ARG A 572 -12.09 -15.82 3.10
N LEU A 573 -12.04 -16.95 3.85
CA LEU A 573 -12.66 -18.21 3.44
C LEU A 573 -14.18 -18.16 3.42
N ASP A 574 -14.80 -17.22 4.13
CA ASP A 574 -16.24 -16.97 4.10
C ASP A 574 -16.64 -15.98 3.00
N ALA A 575 -15.99 -14.82 2.94
CA ALA A 575 -16.35 -13.72 2.04
C ALA A 575 -16.08 -14.02 0.55
N TYR A 576 -14.87 -14.41 0.21
CA TYR A 576 -14.47 -14.51 -1.20
C TYR A 576 -15.19 -15.61 -1.98
N PRO A 577 -15.52 -16.80 -1.42
CA PRO A 577 -16.41 -17.74 -2.11
C PRO A 577 -17.81 -17.18 -2.38
N LYS A 578 -18.35 -16.32 -1.50
CA LYS A 578 -19.64 -15.65 -1.71
C LYS A 578 -19.57 -14.65 -2.85
N ILE A 579 -18.46 -13.87 -2.97
CA ILE A 579 -18.22 -13.01 -4.14
C ILE A 579 -18.23 -13.85 -5.43
N ALA A 580 -17.54 -14.97 -5.45
CA ALA A 580 -17.50 -15.83 -6.64
C ALA A 580 -18.87 -16.41 -6.97
N ALA A 581 -19.65 -16.83 -5.98
CA ALA A 581 -21.01 -17.33 -6.17
C ALA A 581 -21.94 -16.23 -6.72
N PHE A 582 -21.87 -15.02 -6.17
CA PHE A 582 -22.60 -13.86 -6.65
C PHE A 582 -22.25 -13.51 -8.11
N LEU A 583 -20.98 -13.51 -8.45
CA LEU A 583 -20.53 -13.29 -9.83
C LEU A 583 -21.00 -14.41 -10.78
N ASP A 584 -20.93 -15.68 -10.33
CA ASP A 584 -21.43 -16.82 -11.12
C ASP A 584 -22.95 -16.70 -11.37
N GLU A 585 -23.75 -16.31 -10.37
CA GLU A 585 -25.21 -16.15 -10.48
C GLU A 585 -25.58 -15.07 -11.50
N HIS A 586 -24.90 -13.94 -11.48
CA HIS A 586 -25.30 -12.78 -12.27
C HIS A 586 -24.59 -12.66 -13.63
N LEU A 587 -23.39 -13.19 -13.78
CA LEU A 587 -22.63 -13.13 -15.04
C LEU A 587 -22.65 -14.43 -15.84
N ARG A 588 -23.19 -15.53 -15.29
CA ARG A 588 -23.26 -16.85 -15.92
C ARG A 588 -24.60 -17.53 -15.68
N PRO A 589 -25.70 -16.90 -16.06
CA PRO A 589 -27.03 -17.48 -15.90
C PRO A 589 -27.23 -18.72 -16.76
#